data_caf05d9ca16c3ee874b4e42c95b27cf6
#
_entry.id   caf05d9ca16c3ee874b4e42c95b27cf6
#
_cell.length_a   1.000
_cell.length_b   1.000
_cell.length_c   1.000
_cell.angle_alpha   90.00
_cell.angle_beta   90.00
_cell.angle_gamma   90.00
#
_symmetry.space_group_name_H-M   'P 1'
#
loop_
_entity.id
_entity.type
_entity.pdbx_description
1 polymer ?
#
loop_
_entity_poly.entity_id
_entity_poly.type
_entity_poly.pdbx_seq_one_letter_code
_entity_poly.pdbx_strand_id
1 'polypeptide(L)'
;MPPSATLFRLHARTLCYHESAMMDKLVAGARQLGLPLTENQLNQFQTYYEQLVDWNRRVNLTGITDYEEVQVKHFVDSLSIVLAIEGADWADGNFALLDIGTGAGMPGIPLKLVYPRAKLVLLDSIAKKTAFLQHIVVELGLQGVEILTQRAEEIGPLPKYRESFDLVVCRAVSQLATVAELTLPFCRIGGLAVIPKKDGIEGELSQANAAIGILGGKFKTIQQVTIRGLEQHLLVVLEKTSMTPPAYPRRPGIPTKRPLR
;
A
#
# COMPACT_ATOMS: atom_id res chain seq x y z
N MET A 1 20.30 -61.71 40.55
CA MET A 1 19.69 -61.51 39.24
C MET A 1 19.06 -60.15 39.20
N PRO A 2 19.56 -59.20 38.42
CA PRO A 2 18.92 -57.91 38.22
C PRO A 2 17.96 -58.00 37.03
N PRO A 3 16.86 -57.19 37.03
CA PRO A 3 15.88 -57.20 35.95
C PRO A 3 16.31 -56.36 34.73
N SER A 4 15.88 -56.85 33.58
CA SER A 4 16.13 -56.35 32.23
C SER A 4 15.68 -54.89 31.99
N ALA A 5 16.56 -54.10 31.37
CA ALA A 5 16.27 -52.81 30.83
C ALA A 5 15.52 -52.91 29.52
N THR A 6 14.27 -52.46 29.49
CA THR A 6 13.48 -52.32 28.27
C THR A 6 13.84 -51.01 27.58
N LEU A 7 14.51 -51.09 26.44
CA LEU A 7 14.80 -49.92 25.57
C LEU A 7 13.52 -49.36 24.97
N PHE A 8 13.12 -48.19 25.41
CA PHE A 8 12.19 -47.34 24.65
C PHE A 8 12.94 -46.69 23.50
N ARG A 9 12.75 -47.16 22.28
CA ARG A 9 13.14 -46.46 21.07
C ARG A 9 12.19 -45.29 20.84
N LEU A 10 12.61 -44.07 21.18
CA LEU A 10 12.03 -42.84 20.69
C LEU A 10 12.35 -42.73 19.19
N HIS A 11 11.33 -42.88 18.34
CA HIS A 11 11.40 -42.49 16.97
C HIS A 11 11.40 -40.96 16.92
N ALA A 12 12.58 -40.36 16.87
CA ALA A 12 12.74 -38.97 16.44
C ALA A 12 12.37 -38.92 14.95
N ARG A 13 11.13 -38.54 14.65
CA ARG A 13 10.77 -38.05 13.33
C ARG A 13 11.50 -36.73 13.14
N THR A 14 12.65 -36.78 12.50
CA THR A 14 13.31 -35.61 11.92
C THR A 14 12.39 -35.05 10.84
N LEU A 15 11.55 -34.09 11.22
CA LEU A 15 10.89 -33.21 10.28
C LEU A 15 12.02 -32.39 9.65
N CYS A 16 12.43 -32.76 8.44
CA CYS A 16 13.18 -31.88 7.56
C CYS A 16 12.25 -30.70 7.20
N TYR A 17 12.19 -29.72 8.09
CA TYR A 17 11.83 -28.37 7.66
C TYR A 17 12.99 -27.91 6.76
N HIS A 18 12.75 -27.80 5.47
CA HIS A 18 13.52 -26.86 4.68
C HIS A 18 13.41 -25.53 5.45
N GLU A 19 14.51 -25.03 5.99
CA GLU A 19 14.64 -23.64 6.43
C GLU A 19 14.52 -22.77 5.16
N SER A 20 13.29 -22.54 4.68
CA SER A 20 13.04 -21.38 3.85
C SER A 20 13.27 -20.18 4.74
N ALA A 21 14.25 -19.38 4.40
CA ALA A 21 14.55 -18.16 5.15
C ALA A 21 13.26 -17.34 5.27
N MET A 22 12.96 -16.88 6.49
CA MET A 22 11.77 -16.08 6.79
C MET A 22 11.65 -14.91 5.80
N MET A 23 10.51 -14.80 5.08
CA MET A 23 10.24 -13.74 4.11
C MET A 23 11.26 -13.65 2.94
N ASP A 24 11.75 -14.77 2.42
CA ASP A 24 12.78 -14.83 1.38
C ASP A 24 12.41 -14.09 0.08
N LYS A 25 11.15 -14.17 -0.35
CA LYS A 25 10.64 -13.44 -1.53
C LYS A 25 10.58 -11.94 -1.29
N LEU A 26 10.16 -11.55 -0.09
CA LEU A 26 10.16 -10.13 0.32
C LEU A 26 11.60 -9.60 0.38
N VAL A 27 12.52 -10.32 0.98
CA VAL A 27 13.94 -9.94 1.06
C VAL A 27 14.54 -9.75 -0.33
N ALA A 28 14.29 -10.70 -1.24
CA ALA A 28 14.78 -10.62 -2.61
C ALA A 28 14.19 -9.42 -3.36
N GLY A 29 12.87 -9.21 -3.27
CA GLY A 29 12.18 -8.09 -3.93
C GLY A 29 12.59 -6.73 -3.35
N ALA A 30 12.68 -6.60 -2.04
CA ALA A 30 13.10 -5.37 -1.38
C ALA A 30 14.56 -4.99 -1.75
N ARG A 31 15.46 -5.97 -1.87
CA ARG A 31 16.84 -5.72 -2.36
C ARG A 31 16.86 -5.17 -3.79
N GLN A 32 16.00 -5.70 -4.68
CA GLN A 32 15.87 -5.18 -6.05
C GLN A 32 15.36 -3.73 -6.08
N LEU A 33 14.58 -3.33 -5.07
CA LEU A 33 14.09 -1.97 -4.89
C LEU A 33 15.11 -1.05 -4.16
N GLY A 34 16.32 -1.53 -3.86
CA GLY A 34 17.29 -0.75 -3.08
C GLY A 34 16.92 -0.58 -1.59
N LEU A 35 16.00 -1.39 -1.07
CA LEU A 35 15.49 -1.34 0.31
C LEU A 35 15.99 -2.55 1.12
N PRO A 36 17.21 -2.53 1.68
CA PRO A 36 17.65 -3.59 2.58
C PRO A 36 16.81 -3.55 3.86
N LEU A 37 16.07 -4.63 4.13
CA LEU A 37 15.24 -4.74 5.32
C LEU A 37 16.07 -5.21 6.51
N THR A 38 15.82 -4.61 7.67
CA THR A 38 16.39 -5.05 8.96
C THR A 38 15.64 -6.27 9.48
N GLU A 39 16.26 -7.01 10.41
CA GLU A 39 15.62 -8.15 11.08
C GLU A 39 14.31 -7.75 11.78
N ASN A 40 14.28 -6.59 12.43
CA ASN A 40 13.05 -6.07 13.04
C ASN A 40 11.93 -5.84 12.02
N GLN A 41 12.23 -5.28 10.85
CA GLN A 41 11.24 -5.09 9.79
C GLN A 41 10.75 -6.43 9.24
N LEU A 42 11.64 -7.42 9.08
CA LEU A 42 11.23 -8.76 8.65
C LEU A 42 10.29 -9.42 9.66
N ASN A 43 10.58 -9.30 10.96
CA ASN A 43 9.68 -9.76 12.02
C ASN A 43 8.32 -9.04 11.99
N GLN A 44 8.29 -7.74 11.72
CA GLN A 44 7.05 -6.99 11.58
C GLN A 44 6.26 -7.44 10.34
N PHE A 45 6.90 -7.70 9.20
CA PHE A 45 6.23 -8.26 8.02
C PHE A 45 5.68 -9.67 8.27
N GLN A 46 6.42 -10.51 9.03
CA GLN A 46 5.95 -11.83 9.41
C GLN A 46 4.70 -11.74 10.29
N THR A 47 4.74 -10.90 11.33
CA THR A 47 3.57 -10.63 12.18
C THR A 47 2.39 -10.11 11.36
N TYR A 48 2.65 -9.19 10.44
CA TYR A 48 1.62 -8.65 9.55
C TYR A 48 0.95 -9.74 8.70
N TYR A 49 1.74 -10.64 8.11
CA TYR A 49 1.21 -11.79 7.38
C TYR A 49 0.32 -12.68 8.25
N GLU A 50 0.80 -13.06 9.44
CA GLU A 50 0.06 -13.94 10.36
C GLU A 50 -1.28 -13.32 10.79
N GLN A 51 -1.27 -12.04 11.15
CA GLN A 51 -2.47 -11.30 11.52
C GLN A 51 -3.42 -11.12 10.33
N LEU A 52 -2.89 -10.85 9.14
CA LEU A 52 -3.69 -10.73 7.91
C LEU A 52 -4.45 -12.03 7.62
N VAL A 53 -3.77 -13.18 7.69
CA VAL A 53 -4.38 -14.50 7.43
C VAL A 53 -5.40 -14.85 8.50
N ASP A 54 -5.10 -14.60 9.78
CA ASP A 54 -6.06 -14.89 10.86
C ASP A 54 -7.33 -14.03 10.74
N TRP A 55 -7.18 -12.72 10.55
CA TRP A 55 -8.33 -11.82 10.39
C TRP A 55 -9.12 -12.10 9.12
N ASN A 56 -8.45 -12.51 8.04
CA ASN A 56 -9.10 -12.80 6.77
C ASN A 56 -10.14 -13.93 6.85
N ARG A 57 -10.02 -14.83 7.84
CA ARG A 57 -11.01 -15.88 8.13
C ARG A 57 -12.36 -15.31 8.58
N ARG A 58 -12.38 -14.10 9.14
CA ARG A 58 -13.56 -13.43 9.72
C ARG A 58 -14.00 -12.21 8.92
N VAL A 59 -13.04 -11.52 8.33
CA VAL A 59 -13.25 -10.28 7.59
C VAL A 59 -12.57 -10.44 6.23
N ASN A 60 -13.31 -10.43 5.15
CA ASN A 60 -12.74 -10.56 3.80
C ASN A 60 -11.83 -9.37 3.48
N LEU A 61 -10.56 -9.45 3.89
CA LEU A 61 -9.53 -8.42 3.71
C LEU A 61 -8.85 -8.52 2.34
N THR A 62 -8.56 -9.77 1.91
CA THR A 62 -7.85 -10.08 0.67
C THR A 62 -8.24 -11.46 0.13
N GLY A 63 -8.15 -11.63 -1.19
CA GLY A 63 -8.25 -12.94 -1.84
C GLY A 63 -6.93 -13.74 -1.85
N ILE A 64 -5.81 -13.14 -1.42
CA ILE A 64 -4.48 -13.75 -1.45
C ILE A 64 -4.03 -13.99 -0.02
N THR A 65 -3.85 -15.27 0.36
CA THR A 65 -3.43 -15.70 1.71
C THR A 65 -2.24 -16.66 1.69
N ASP A 66 -1.84 -17.12 0.51
CA ASP A 66 -0.63 -17.93 0.36
C ASP A 66 0.60 -17.13 0.79
N TYR A 67 1.51 -17.80 1.52
CA TYR A 67 2.66 -17.14 2.15
C TYR A 67 3.60 -16.48 1.14
N GLU A 68 3.93 -17.15 0.05
CA GLU A 68 4.83 -16.61 -0.97
C GLU A 68 4.13 -15.54 -1.81
N GLU A 69 2.86 -15.76 -2.16
CA GLU A 69 2.08 -14.79 -2.92
C GLU A 69 1.86 -13.48 -2.17
N VAL A 70 1.60 -13.52 -0.85
CA VAL A 70 1.47 -12.30 -0.03
C VAL A 70 2.77 -11.51 -0.01
N GLN A 71 3.92 -12.17 0.12
CA GLN A 71 5.22 -11.51 0.07
C GLN A 71 5.40 -10.72 -1.24
N VAL A 72 5.07 -11.32 -2.38
CA VAL A 72 5.27 -10.70 -3.70
C VAL A 72 4.14 -9.73 -4.04
N LYS A 73 2.90 -10.24 -4.08
CA LYS A 73 1.73 -9.51 -4.61
C LYS A 73 1.14 -8.48 -3.64
N HIS A 74 1.56 -8.52 -2.37
CA HIS A 74 1.13 -7.53 -1.39
C HIS A 74 2.31 -6.69 -0.89
N PHE A 75 3.33 -7.32 -0.30
CA PHE A 75 4.40 -6.56 0.35
C PHE A 75 5.37 -5.94 -0.66
N VAL A 76 5.95 -6.72 -1.56
CA VAL A 76 6.88 -6.20 -2.58
C VAL A 76 6.16 -5.24 -3.54
N ASP A 77 4.93 -5.57 -3.96
CA ASP A 77 4.09 -4.68 -4.76
C ASP A 77 3.86 -3.33 -4.05
N SER A 78 3.56 -3.35 -2.76
CA SER A 78 3.43 -2.12 -1.96
C SER A 78 4.74 -1.33 -1.88
N LEU A 79 5.86 -2.01 -1.66
CA LEU A 79 7.19 -1.39 -1.60
C LEU A 79 7.64 -0.83 -2.95
N SER A 80 7.13 -1.34 -4.08
CA SER A 80 7.47 -0.82 -5.42
C SER A 80 7.17 0.66 -5.61
N ILE A 81 6.30 1.23 -4.79
CA ILE A 81 5.99 2.69 -4.77
C ILE A 81 7.27 3.53 -4.61
N VAL A 82 8.33 3.02 -3.99
CA VAL A 82 9.60 3.75 -3.83
C VAL A 82 10.22 4.15 -5.16
N LEU A 83 10.00 3.37 -6.22
CA LEU A 83 10.47 3.69 -7.56
C LEU A 83 9.85 4.98 -8.12
N ALA A 84 8.65 5.34 -7.68
CA ALA A 84 7.93 6.52 -8.12
C ALA A 84 8.31 7.79 -7.34
N ILE A 85 8.93 7.64 -6.17
CA ILE A 85 9.30 8.75 -5.28
C ILE A 85 10.81 8.98 -5.24
N GLU A 86 11.60 8.18 -5.94
CA GLU A 86 13.03 8.37 -6.06
C GLU A 86 13.35 9.76 -6.61
N GLY A 87 14.26 10.48 -5.93
CA GLY A 87 14.64 11.85 -6.28
C GLY A 87 13.64 12.94 -5.88
N ALA A 88 12.56 12.61 -5.15
CA ALA A 88 11.72 13.64 -4.55
C ALA A 88 12.43 14.24 -3.31
N ASP A 89 12.41 15.58 -3.19
CA ASP A 89 13.13 16.32 -2.12
C ASP A 89 12.70 15.91 -0.70
N TRP A 90 11.52 15.32 -0.55
CA TRP A 90 10.92 14.87 0.71
C TRP A 90 11.08 13.35 0.96
N ALA A 91 11.68 12.60 0.03
CA ALA A 91 11.81 11.13 0.12
C ALA A 91 12.84 10.64 1.16
N ASP A 92 13.36 11.53 2.01
CA ASP A 92 14.28 11.21 3.12
C ASP A 92 13.61 10.43 4.28
N GLY A 93 12.30 10.15 4.15
CA GLY A 93 11.51 9.38 5.09
C GLY A 93 10.70 10.19 6.11
N ASN A 94 10.74 11.53 6.05
CA ASN A 94 9.90 12.40 6.89
C ASN A 94 8.85 13.13 6.03
N PHE A 95 7.83 12.42 5.59
CA PHE A 95 6.79 12.94 4.71
C PHE A 95 5.40 12.54 5.18
N ALA A 96 4.37 13.21 4.66
CA ALA A 96 2.96 12.90 4.90
C ALA A 96 2.44 11.99 3.78
N LEU A 97 1.96 10.81 4.16
CA LEU A 97 1.41 9.78 3.28
C LEU A 97 -0.08 9.57 3.55
N LEU A 98 -0.88 9.60 2.50
CA LEU A 98 -2.29 9.18 2.54
C LEU A 98 -2.48 7.94 1.66
N ASP A 99 -3.03 6.88 2.22
CA ASP A 99 -3.42 5.67 1.49
C ASP A 99 -4.95 5.58 1.39
N ILE A 100 -5.48 5.76 0.18
CA ILE A 100 -6.93 5.83 -0.09
C ILE A 100 -7.44 4.48 -0.56
N GLY A 101 -8.48 3.98 0.14
CA GLY A 101 -9.01 2.65 -0.09
C GLY A 101 -8.01 1.57 0.32
N THR A 102 -7.34 1.82 1.42
CA THR A 102 -6.19 1.05 1.91
C THR A 102 -6.47 -0.43 2.17
N GLY A 103 -7.74 -0.80 2.37
CA GLY A 103 -8.15 -2.20 2.59
C GLY A 103 -7.50 -2.81 3.82
N ALA A 104 -6.61 -3.77 3.57
CA ALA A 104 -5.81 -4.39 4.62
C ALA A 104 -4.57 -3.56 5.04
N GLY A 105 -4.48 -2.28 4.64
CA GLY A 105 -3.33 -1.42 4.96
C GLY A 105 -2.27 -1.36 3.87
N MET A 106 -2.64 -1.67 2.63
CA MET A 106 -1.69 -1.77 1.52
C MET A 106 -1.99 -0.75 0.42
N PRO A 107 -1.00 0.07 0.04
CA PRO A 107 0.43 -0.04 0.34
C PRO A 107 0.91 0.70 1.59
N GLY A 108 0.04 1.40 2.34
CA GLY A 108 0.42 2.32 3.41
C GLY A 108 1.26 1.71 4.52
N ILE A 109 0.86 0.56 5.10
CA ILE A 109 1.59 -0.08 6.20
C ILE A 109 2.96 -0.60 5.75
N PRO A 110 3.14 -1.33 4.63
CA PRO A 110 4.45 -1.68 4.12
C PRO A 110 5.39 -0.48 3.94
N LEU A 111 4.89 0.64 3.40
CA LEU A 111 5.67 1.87 3.27
C LEU A 111 6.03 2.45 4.65
N LYS A 112 5.12 2.42 5.61
CA LYS A 112 5.38 2.86 6.99
C LYS A 112 6.46 2.04 7.69
N LEU A 113 6.53 0.75 7.42
CA LEU A 113 7.57 -0.14 7.97
C LEU A 113 8.97 0.25 7.46
N VAL A 114 9.11 0.66 6.20
CA VAL A 114 10.41 1.08 5.64
C VAL A 114 10.68 2.59 5.82
N TYR A 115 9.64 3.40 6.02
CA TYR A 115 9.74 4.83 6.33
C TYR A 115 9.11 5.13 7.71
N PRO A 116 9.73 4.73 8.83
CA PRO A 116 9.10 4.81 10.15
C PRO A 116 8.81 6.24 10.63
N ARG A 117 9.46 7.26 10.05
CA ARG A 117 9.20 8.68 10.36
C ARG A 117 8.04 9.29 9.56
N ALA A 118 7.58 8.63 8.48
CA ALA A 118 6.46 9.13 7.69
C ALA A 118 5.18 9.22 8.55
N LYS A 119 4.42 10.29 8.37
CA LYS A 119 3.09 10.44 8.96
C LYS A 119 2.08 9.79 8.03
N LEU A 120 1.42 8.73 8.48
CA LEU A 120 0.53 7.92 7.65
C LEU A 120 -0.93 8.16 8.02
N VAL A 121 -1.76 8.42 7.01
CA VAL A 121 -3.21 8.35 7.12
C VAL A 121 -3.70 7.17 6.29
N LEU A 122 -4.42 6.24 6.92
CA LEU A 122 -5.06 5.08 6.29
C LEU A 122 -6.56 5.37 6.16
N LEU A 123 -7.08 5.40 4.95
CA LEU A 123 -8.48 5.71 4.68
C LEU A 123 -9.18 4.54 4.01
N ASP A 124 -10.22 4.01 4.65
CA ASP A 124 -11.17 3.06 4.04
C ASP A 124 -12.59 3.32 4.52
N SER A 125 -13.58 3.12 3.67
CA SER A 125 -14.99 3.35 4.04
C SER A 125 -15.64 2.17 4.76
N ILE A 126 -14.95 1.04 4.90
CA ILE A 126 -15.48 -0.21 5.45
C ILE A 126 -14.99 -0.41 6.88
N ALA A 127 -15.88 -0.24 7.86
CA ALA A 127 -15.56 -0.31 9.29
C ALA A 127 -14.84 -1.62 9.71
N LYS A 128 -15.19 -2.76 9.12
CA LYS A 128 -14.52 -4.04 9.40
C LYS A 128 -13.05 -4.03 9.01
N LYS A 129 -12.69 -3.33 7.93
CA LYS A 129 -11.30 -3.18 7.48
C LYS A 129 -10.53 -2.23 8.39
N THR A 130 -11.13 -1.10 8.75
CA THR A 130 -10.49 -0.15 9.67
C THR A 130 -10.32 -0.72 11.07
N ALA A 131 -11.18 -1.62 11.53
CA ALA A 131 -10.97 -2.38 12.76
C ALA A 131 -9.70 -3.27 12.68
N PHE A 132 -9.46 -3.94 11.55
CA PHE A 132 -8.20 -4.65 11.32
C PHE A 132 -7.01 -3.69 11.34
N LEU A 133 -7.12 -2.52 10.70
CA LEU A 133 -6.04 -1.52 10.68
C LEU A 133 -5.69 -1.05 12.10
N GLN A 134 -6.69 -0.80 12.94
CA GLN A 134 -6.46 -0.44 14.36
C GLN A 134 -5.69 -1.52 15.10
N HIS A 135 -6.09 -2.79 14.90
CA HIS A 135 -5.40 -3.93 15.49
C HIS A 135 -3.94 -4.03 15.02
N ILE A 136 -3.72 -4.05 13.70
CA ILE A 136 -2.38 -4.29 13.15
C ILE A 136 -1.40 -3.15 13.44
N VAL A 137 -1.86 -1.91 13.49
CA VAL A 137 -1.02 -0.76 13.87
C VAL A 137 -0.48 -0.90 15.28
N VAL A 138 -1.30 -1.42 16.20
CA VAL A 138 -0.89 -1.69 17.59
C VAL A 138 0.08 -2.87 17.63
N GLU A 139 -0.23 -3.99 16.99
CA GLU A 139 0.61 -5.20 16.95
C GLU A 139 2.00 -4.93 16.37
N LEU A 140 2.09 -4.08 15.36
CA LEU A 140 3.36 -3.70 14.74
C LEU A 140 4.07 -2.55 15.46
N GLY A 141 3.47 -1.97 16.51
CA GLY A 141 4.04 -0.85 17.28
C GLY A 141 4.20 0.44 16.47
N LEU A 142 3.38 0.67 15.44
CA LEU A 142 3.51 1.81 14.53
C LEU A 142 3.08 3.11 15.19
N GLN A 143 3.91 4.14 15.09
CA GLN A 143 3.63 5.48 15.59
C GLN A 143 3.32 6.45 14.43
N GLY A 144 2.52 7.50 14.69
CA GLY A 144 2.20 8.51 13.68
C GLY A 144 1.30 7.97 12.55
N VAL A 145 0.38 7.06 12.90
CA VAL A 145 -0.64 6.51 12.00
C VAL A 145 -2.02 6.99 12.46
N GLU A 146 -2.76 7.60 11.56
CA GLU A 146 -4.18 7.96 11.72
C GLU A 146 -5.03 7.03 10.84
N ILE A 147 -6.15 6.54 11.38
CA ILE A 147 -7.07 5.63 10.66
C ILE A 147 -8.44 6.30 10.56
N LEU A 148 -8.98 6.40 9.34
CA LEU A 148 -10.25 7.02 9.05
C LEU A 148 -11.22 6.02 8.41
N THR A 149 -12.43 5.93 8.97
CA THR A 149 -13.54 5.14 8.42
C THR A 149 -14.49 6.06 7.67
N GLN A 150 -14.05 6.59 6.53
CA GLN A 150 -14.76 7.60 5.74
C GLN A 150 -14.48 7.40 4.24
N ARG A 151 -15.23 8.12 3.40
CA ARG A 151 -14.93 8.21 1.97
C ARG A 151 -13.99 9.38 1.68
N ALA A 152 -13.16 9.24 0.63
CA ALA A 152 -12.26 10.30 0.20
C ALA A 152 -13.02 11.60 -0.13
N GLU A 153 -14.17 11.49 -0.76
CA GLU A 153 -15.01 12.63 -1.13
C GLU A 153 -15.55 13.40 0.10
N GLU A 154 -15.66 12.75 1.26
CA GLU A 154 -16.14 13.37 2.51
C GLU A 154 -15.03 14.16 3.23
N ILE A 155 -13.80 13.64 3.20
CA ILE A 155 -12.67 14.29 3.87
C ILE A 155 -11.91 15.28 2.97
N GLY A 156 -12.03 15.16 1.64
CA GLY A 156 -11.35 16.03 0.67
C GLY A 156 -11.61 17.53 0.82
N PRO A 157 -12.82 17.97 1.25
CA PRO A 157 -13.08 19.38 1.55
C PRO A 157 -12.47 19.86 2.87
N LEU A 158 -12.08 18.97 3.78
CA LEU A 158 -11.62 19.32 5.12
C LEU A 158 -10.19 19.91 5.08
N PRO A 159 -9.95 21.11 5.65
CA PRO A 159 -8.65 21.78 5.59
C PRO A 159 -7.48 20.95 6.13
N LYS A 160 -7.75 20.04 7.07
CA LYS A 160 -6.74 19.14 7.65
C LYS A 160 -6.11 18.20 6.62
N TYR A 161 -6.88 17.80 5.62
CA TYR A 161 -6.45 16.75 4.66
C TYR A 161 -6.26 17.30 3.25
N ARG A 162 -6.99 18.36 2.90
CA ARG A 162 -6.90 18.98 1.59
C ARG A 162 -5.50 19.52 1.31
N GLU A 163 -4.91 19.10 0.19
CA GLU A 163 -3.60 19.60 -0.28
C GLU A 163 -2.49 19.55 0.79
N SER A 164 -2.50 18.49 1.64
CA SER A 164 -1.63 18.39 2.82
C SER A 164 -0.60 17.25 2.75
N PHE A 165 -0.67 16.40 1.72
CA PHE A 165 0.17 15.20 1.64
C PHE A 165 1.25 15.33 0.56
N ASP A 166 2.45 14.85 0.91
CA ASP A 166 3.57 14.72 -0.02
C ASP A 166 3.33 13.58 -1.00
N LEU A 167 2.79 12.47 -0.49
CA LEU A 167 2.47 11.26 -1.24
C LEU A 167 1.03 10.83 -0.97
N VAL A 168 0.27 10.67 -2.03
CA VAL A 168 -1.06 10.04 -1.99
C VAL A 168 -1.03 8.78 -2.84
N VAL A 169 -1.40 7.65 -2.25
CA VAL A 169 -1.46 6.37 -2.96
C VAL A 169 -2.89 5.85 -2.99
N CYS A 170 -3.26 5.20 -4.08
CA CYS A 170 -4.56 4.56 -4.22
C CYS A 170 -4.43 3.32 -5.10
N ARG A 171 -4.58 2.14 -4.51
CA ARG A 171 -4.55 0.84 -5.21
C ARG A 171 -5.95 0.36 -5.57
N ALA A 172 -6.79 1.26 -6.08
CA ALA A 172 -8.16 0.94 -6.45
C ALA A 172 -8.28 0.45 -7.89
N VAL A 173 -9.15 -0.54 -8.11
CA VAL A 173 -9.56 -0.98 -9.44
C VAL A 173 -10.64 -0.01 -9.94
N SER A 174 -10.23 1.12 -10.54
CA SER A 174 -11.12 2.13 -11.10
C SER A 174 -10.42 2.87 -12.24
N GLN A 175 -11.21 3.59 -13.04
CA GLN A 175 -10.67 4.42 -14.13
C GLN A 175 -9.76 5.52 -13.59
N LEU A 176 -8.68 5.84 -14.30
CA LEU A 176 -7.67 6.80 -13.87
C LEU A 176 -8.26 8.20 -13.58
N ALA A 177 -9.22 8.66 -14.39
CA ALA A 177 -9.90 9.93 -14.15
C ALA A 177 -10.62 9.96 -12.78
N THR A 178 -11.25 8.84 -12.40
CA THR A 178 -11.89 8.68 -11.06
C THR A 178 -10.83 8.72 -9.96
N VAL A 179 -9.74 7.96 -10.12
CA VAL A 179 -8.68 7.89 -9.11
C VAL A 179 -7.96 9.24 -8.98
N ALA A 180 -7.74 9.95 -10.09
CA ALA A 180 -7.18 11.29 -10.07
C ALA A 180 -8.05 12.25 -9.24
N GLU A 181 -9.39 12.20 -9.38
CA GLU A 181 -10.30 13.02 -8.58
C GLU A 181 -10.29 12.64 -7.08
N LEU A 182 -10.02 11.38 -6.76
CA LEU A 182 -9.94 10.91 -5.38
C LEU A 182 -8.56 11.13 -4.74
N THR A 183 -7.52 11.46 -5.51
CA THR A 183 -6.13 11.57 -5.02
C THR A 183 -5.58 12.99 -5.10
N LEU A 184 -5.69 13.67 -6.25
CA LEU A 184 -5.08 14.99 -6.47
C LEU A 184 -5.56 16.08 -5.49
N PRO A 185 -6.83 16.11 -5.02
CA PRO A 185 -7.26 17.10 -4.02
C PRO A 185 -6.54 17.02 -2.68
N PHE A 186 -5.85 15.92 -2.40
CA PHE A 186 -5.10 15.71 -1.17
C PHE A 186 -3.61 16.02 -1.31
N CYS A 187 -3.06 15.92 -2.53
CA CYS A 187 -1.65 16.24 -2.77
C CYS A 187 -1.40 17.72 -2.56
N ARG A 188 -0.38 18.09 -1.77
CA ARG A 188 0.12 19.46 -1.76
C ARG A 188 0.76 19.81 -3.11
N ILE A 189 0.94 21.08 -3.42
CA ILE A 189 1.68 21.49 -4.63
C ILE A 189 3.12 20.93 -4.54
N GLY A 190 3.58 20.27 -5.61
CA GLY A 190 4.84 19.52 -5.66
C GLY A 190 4.75 18.10 -5.09
N GLY A 191 3.62 17.71 -4.49
CA GLY A 191 3.36 16.33 -4.05
C GLY A 191 2.96 15.42 -5.21
N LEU A 192 2.98 14.12 -4.96
CA LEU A 192 2.72 13.08 -5.94
C LEU A 192 1.50 12.24 -5.59
N ALA A 193 0.67 11.93 -6.60
CA ALA A 193 -0.28 10.83 -6.54
C ALA A 193 0.31 9.65 -7.32
N VAL A 194 0.44 8.50 -6.65
CA VAL A 194 0.98 7.26 -7.24
C VAL A 194 -0.11 6.21 -7.28
N ILE A 195 -0.44 5.76 -8.49
CA ILE A 195 -1.55 4.85 -8.76
C ILE A 195 -0.98 3.57 -9.38
N PRO A 196 -0.90 2.47 -8.60
CA PRO A 196 -0.57 1.16 -9.14
C PRO A 196 -1.62 0.71 -10.17
N LYS A 197 -1.15 0.28 -11.33
CA LYS A 197 -1.96 -0.20 -12.45
C LYS A 197 -1.32 -1.45 -13.06
N LYS A 198 -1.99 -2.03 -14.03
CA LYS A 198 -1.44 -3.07 -14.90
C LYS A 198 -1.25 -2.52 -16.31
N ASP A 199 -0.55 -3.26 -17.16
CA ASP A 199 -0.32 -2.91 -18.56
C ASP A 199 -1.61 -2.52 -19.31
N GLY A 200 -1.46 -1.74 -20.38
CA GLY A 200 -2.57 -1.28 -21.22
C GLY A 200 -3.22 0.01 -20.77
N ILE A 201 -2.47 0.87 -20.06
CA ILE A 201 -2.96 2.13 -19.47
C ILE A 201 -3.03 3.32 -20.46
N GLU A 202 -2.44 3.21 -21.66
CA GLU A 202 -2.27 4.35 -22.59
C GLU A 202 -3.60 5.01 -22.98
N GLY A 203 -4.60 4.19 -23.29
CA GLY A 203 -5.95 4.67 -23.61
C GLY A 203 -6.63 5.34 -22.43
N GLU A 204 -6.46 4.78 -21.24
CA GLU A 204 -7.01 5.31 -19.99
C GLU A 204 -6.33 6.64 -19.60
N LEU A 205 -5.02 6.76 -19.80
CA LEU A 205 -4.26 7.97 -19.55
C LEU A 205 -4.70 9.11 -20.48
N SER A 206 -4.85 8.83 -21.78
CA SER A 206 -5.35 9.81 -22.75
C SER A 206 -6.72 10.36 -22.35
N GLN A 207 -7.64 9.49 -21.91
CA GLN A 207 -8.98 9.89 -21.47
C GLN A 207 -8.96 10.68 -20.14
N ALA A 208 -7.99 10.41 -19.25
CA ALA A 208 -7.88 11.07 -17.97
C ALA A 208 -7.15 12.42 -18.01
N ASN A 209 -6.47 12.76 -19.10
CA ASN A 209 -5.59 13.92 -19.16
C ASN A 209 -6.30 15.25 -18.86
N ALA A 210 -7.50 15.46 -19.41
CA ALA A 210 -8.29 16.65 -19.10
C ALA A 210 -8.71 16.70 -17.61
N ALA A 211 -9.15 15.57 -17.06
CA ALA A 211 -9.51 15.44 -15.66
C ALA A 211 -8.33 15.78 -14.74
N ILE A 212 -7.13 15.24 -15.03
CA ILE A 212 -5.91 15.51 -14.29
C ILE A 212 -5.60 17.02 -14.27
N GLY A 213 -5.70 17.70 -15.43
CA GLY A 213 -5.49 19.14 -15.55
C GLY A 213 -6.51 19.95 -14.75
N ILE A 214 -7.82 19.62 -14.84
CA ILE A 214 -8.89 20.26 -14.05
C ILE A 214 -8.62 20.16 -12.54
N LEU A 215 -8.06 19.05 -12.09
CA LEU A 215 -7.77 18.79 -10.68
C LEU A 215 -6.45 19.42 -10.18
N GLY A 216 -5.77 20.18 -11.05
CA GLY A 216 -4.52 20.85 -10.71
C GLY A 216 -3.30 19.93 -10.74
N GLY A 217 -3.39 18.83 -11.47
CA GLY A 217 -2.28 17.88 -11.64
C GLY A 217 -1.73 17.89 -13.07
N LYS A 218 -0.62 17.20 -13.24
CA LYS A 218 -0.09 16.80 -14.54
C LYS A 218 0.39 15.36 -14.50
N PHE A 219 0.32 14.67 -15.62
CA PHE A 219 1.02 13.40 -15.78
C PHE A 219 2.53 13.61 -15.69
N LYS A 220 3.22 12.83 -14.86
CA LYS A 220 4.68 12.90 -14.68
C LYS A 220 5.38 11.77 -15.44
N THR A 221 5.04 10.53 -15.11
CA THR A 221 5.64 9.36 -15.73
C THR A 221 4.82 8.09 -15.48
N ILE A 222 5.15 7.04 -16.22
CA ILE A 222 4.83 5.65 -15.90
C ILE A 222 6.12 4.97 -15.49
N GLN A 223 6.15 4.42 -14.27
CA GLN A 223 7.26 3.65 -13.76
C GLN A 223 6.93 2.17 -13.86
N GLN A 224 7.67 1.41 -14.66
CA GLN A 224 7.54 -0.05 -14.72
C GLN A 224 8.11 -0.70 -13.47
N VAL A 225 7.42 -1.73 -12.98
CA VAL A 225 7.87 -2.54 -11.86
C VAL A 225 8.56 -3.78 -12.42
N THR A 226 9.90 -3.77 -12.50
CA THR A 226 10.71 -4.84 -13.09
C THR A 226 11.12 -5.88 -12.05
N ILE A 227 10.14 -6.40 -11.29
CA ILE A 227 10.36 -7.39 -10.24
C ILE A 227 9.67 -8.69 -10.62
N ARG A 228 10.34 -9.81 -10.40
CA ARG A 228 9.78 -11.15 -10.69
C ARG A 228 8.45 -11.37 -9.97
N GLY A 229 7.43 -11.71 -10.74
CA GLY A 229 6.05 -11.89 -10.26
C GLY A 229 5.19 -10.62 -10.29
N LEU A 230 5.76 -9.47 -10.71
CA LEU A 230 5.08 -8.19 -10.88
C LEU A 230 5.30 -7.58 -12.28
N GLU A 231 5.63 -8.41 -13.29
CA GLU A 231 6.07 -7.97 -14.62
C GLU A 231 5.04 -7.10 -15.36
N GLN A 232 3.76 -7.27 -15.03
CA GLN A 232 2.67 -6.47 -15.62
C GLN A 232 2.28 -5.27 -14.77
N HIS A 233 2.99 -5.02 -13.66
CA HIS A 233 2.68 -3.93 -12.77
C HIS A 233 3.42 -2.65 -13.18
N LEU A 234 2.71 -1.55 -13.12
CA LEU A 234 3.25 -0.22 -13.36
C LEU A 234 2.66 0.78 -12.36
N LEU A 235 3.35 1.89 -12.19
CA LEU A 235 2.94 2.99 -11.35
C LEU A 235 2.69 4.21 -12.22
N VAL A 236 1.44 4.67 -12.28
CA VAL A 236 1.13 5.97 -12.88
C VAL A 236 1.42 7.04 -11.84
N VAL A 237 2.29 7.99 -12.18
CA VAL A 237 2.69 9.08 -11.31
C VAL A 237 2.11 10.39 -11.83
N LEU A 238 1.28 11.02 -11.00
CA LEU A 238 0.73 12.36 -11.24
C LEU A 238 1.41 13.33 -10.27
N GLU A 239 1.78 14.50 -10.76
CA GLU A 239 2.35 15.57 -9.94
C GLU A 239 1.31 16.68 -9.75
N LYS A 240 1.16 17.16 -8.52
CA LYS A 240 0.32 18.30 -8.19
C LYS A 240 1.03 19.59 -8.55
N THR A 241 0.45 20.39 -9.43
CA THR A 241 1.08 21.62 -9.96
C THR A 241 0.34 22.90 -9.61
N SER A 242 -0.96 22.80 -9.29
CA SER A 242 -1.78 23.93 -8.89
C SER A 242 -2.92 23.48 -7.96
N MET A 243 -3.59 24.44 -7.32
CA MET A 243 -4.69 24.12 -6.40
C MET A 243 -5.86 23.43 -7.14
N THR A 244 -6.44 22.44 -6.50
CA THR A 244 -7.68 21.81 -6.97
C THR A 244 -8.86 22.75 -6.73
N PRO A 245 -9.73 23.01 -7.72
CA PRO A 245 -10.92 23.84 -7.52
C PRO A 245 -11.79 23.32 -6.36
N PRO A 246 -12.46 24.18 -5.58
CA PRO A 246 -13.24 23.79 -4.40
C PRO A 246 -14.41 22.82 -4.68
N ALA A 247 -14.85 22.74 -5.95
CA ALA A 247 -15.90 21.82 -6.37
C ALA A 247 -15.47 20.33 -6.33
N TYR A 248 -14.16 20.06 -6.17
CA TYR A 248 -13.60 18.71 -6.17
C TYR A 248 -12.92 18.38 -4.83
N PRO A 249 -12.97 17.09 -4.40
CA PRO A 249 -13.70 16.00 -5.05
C PRO A 249 -15.22 16.24 -4.99
N ARG A 250 -15.93 15.74 -6.00
CA ARG A 250 -17.41 15.78 -6.03
C ARG A 250 -18.00 14.85 -4.94
N ARG A 251 -19.30 14.96 -4.70
CA ARG A 251 -20.02 14.17 -3.66
C ARG A 251 -19.78 12.66 -3.82
N PRO A 252 -19.85 11.89 -2.71
CA PRO A 252 -19.63 10.45 -2.70
C PRO A 252 -20.33 9.69 -3.82
N GLY A 253 -19.56 8.87 -4.54
CA GLY A 253 -20.02 8.04 -5.65
C GLY A 253 -20.17 8.76 -6.99
N ILE A 254 -20.13 10.09 -7.06
CA ILE A 254 -20.17 10.82 -8.35
C ILE A 254 -18.91 10.58 -9.20
N PRO A 255 -17.69 10.62 -8.62
CA PRO A 255 -16.47 10.34 -9.39
C PRO A 255 -16.51 9.00 -10.13
N THR A 256 -17.03 7.96 -9.47
CA THR A 256 -17.14 6.61 -10.06
C THR A 256 -18.26 6.50 -11.09
N LYS A 257 -19.43 7.10 -10.83
CA LYS A 257 -20.60 7.02 -11.73
C LYS A 257 -20.48 7.88 -12.98
N ARG A 258 -19.77 8.99 -12.88
CA ARG A 258 -19.59 10.01 -13.93
C ARG A 258 -18.16 10.54 -13.87
N PRO A 259 -17.14 9.76 -14.30
CA PRO A 259 -15.76 10.21 -14.35
C PRO A 259 -15.64 11.52 -15.14
N LEU A 260 -14.71 12.38 -14.72
CA LEU A 260 -14.37 13.60 -15.46
C LEU A 260 -13.80 13.20 -16.84
N ARG A 261 -14.10 14.03 -17.83
CA ARG A 261 -13.68 13.84 -19.23
C ARG A 261 -12.96 15.09 -19.71
#